data_ced86ae97736db9cc7d3fba2a56ddb64
#
_entry.id   ced86ae97736db9cc7d3fba2a56ddb64
#
_cell.length_a   1.000
_cell.length_b   1.000
_cell.length_c   1.000
_cell.angle_alpha   90.00
_cell.angle_beta   90.00
_cell.angle_gamma   90.00
#
_symmetry.space_group_name_H-M   'P 1'
#
loop_
_entity.id
_entity.type
_entity.pdbx_description
1 polymer ?
#
loop_
_entity_poly.entity_id
_entity_poly.type
_entity_poly.pdbx_seq_one_letter_code
_entity_poly.pdbx_strand_id
1 'polypeptide(L)'
;DGFKTVFTTPTALVLTIGFSGFIFVITGYMTWVPAFLQEEFGQTQAAAGFNSMFWTYIAAFAGVLLAGTLSDKIAVRDRKVRMVIQGVGLILGAAFLFFVGGNMALWTIYLCFAGWGFFRAFFDANIYTVLYDVTPARLHASCSSALITTGFAVGALAPVILGAMKDSMGNLSATFPVLGAVWIVCGILMLIVSRTHYQKDYDKINR
;
A
#
# COMPACT_ATOMS: atom_id res chain seq x y z
N ASP A 1 -21.64 -4.66 13.70
CA ASP A 1 -21.65 -5.82 12.78
C ASP A 1 -20.49 -5.76 11.76
N GLY A 2 -20.19 -4.60 11.15
CA GLY A 2 -19.12 -4.46 10.16
C GLY A 2 -17.72 -4.84 10.68
N PHE A 3 -17.33 -4.36 11.86
CA PHE A 3 -16.07 -4.76 12.51
C PHE A 3 -16.01 -6.29 12.71
N LYS A 4 -17.08 -6.90 13.27
CA LYS A 4 -17.11 -8.34 13.44
C LYS A 4 -16.94 -9.07 12.11
N THR A 5 -17.63 -8.65 11.07
CA THR A 5 -17.56 -9.26 9.73
C THR A 5 -16.15 -9.18 9.18
N VAL A 6 -15.49 -8.00 9.22
CA VAL A 6 -14.14 -7.81 8.73
C VAL A 6 -13.13 -8.70 9.46
N PHE A 7 -13.21 -8.79 10.78
CA PHE A 7 -12.24 -9.56 11.57
C PHE A 7 -12.54 -11.07 11.63
N THR A 8 -13.74 -11.52 11.21
CA THR A 8 -14.09 -12.96 11.14
C THR A 8 -14.03 -13.54 9.74
N THR A 9 -13.94 -12.72 8.67
CA THR A 9 -13.80 -13.18 7.30
C THR A 9 -12.32 -13.15 6.90
N PRO A 10 -11.65 -14.29 6.67
CA PRO A 10 -10.20 -14.35 6.44
C PRO A 10 -9.71 -13.43 5.33
N THR A 11 -10.42 -13.34 4.21
CA THR A 11 -10.06 -12.46 3.09
C THR A 11 -10.18 -10.98 3.48
N ALA A 12 -11.25 -10.58 4.16
CA ALA A 12 -11.44 -9.20 4.62
C ALA A 12 -10.42 -8.81 5.71
N LEU A 13 -10.07 -9.74 6.60
CA LEU A 13 -9.04 -9.54 7.62
C LEU A 13 -7.67 -9.27 6.99
N VAL A 14 -7.24 -10.13 6.04
CA VAL A 14 -5.95 -9.94 5.38
C VAL A 14 -5.94 -8.70 4.49
N LEU A 15 -7.06 -8.36 3.86
CA LEU A 15 -7.20 -7.09 3.15
C LEU A 15 -7.04 -5.89 4.11
N THR A 16 -7.59 -5.98 5.33
CA THR A 16 -7.44 -4.93 6.36
C THR A 16 -6.02 -4.82 6.87
N ILE A 17 -5.31 -5.94 7.06
CA ILE A 17 -3.88 -5.95 7.37
C ILE A 17 -3.07 -5.33 6.22
N GLY A 18 -3.37 -5.71 4.98
CA GLY A 18 -2.75 -5.12 3.79
C GLY A 18 -2.97 -3.62 3.69
N PHE A 19 -4.19 -3.16 3.94
CA PHE A 19 -4.51 -1.72 3.97
C PHE A 19 -3.80 -1.00 5.12
N SER A 20 -3.71 -1.61 6.29
CA SER A 20 -2.98 -1.04 7.43
C SER A 20 -1.49 -0.86 7.10
N GLY A 21 -0.84 -1.88 6.52
CA GLY A 21 0.52 -1.78 6.04
C GLY A 21 0.68 -0.76 4.89
N PHE A 22 -0.32 -0.67 4.01
CA PHE A 22 -0.36 0.30 2.93
C PHE A 22 -0.40 1.74 3.46
N ILE A 23 -1.31 2.06 4.40
CA ILE A 23 -1.41 3.39 5.02
C ILE A 23 -0.17 3.69 5.87
N PHE A 24 0.38 2.70 6.61
CA PHE A 24 1.61 2.85 7.37
C PHE A 24 2.76 3.34 6.47
N VAL A 25 2.98 2.68 5.33
CA VAL A 25 4.05 3.05 4.40
C VAL A 25 3.80 4.42 3.78
N ILE A 26 2.56 4.73 3.36
CA ILE A 26 2.23 6.04 2.79
C ILE A 26 2.45 7.16 3.80
N THR A 27 1.98 7.00 5.04
CA THR A 27 2.11 8.01 6.09
C THR A 27 3.58 8.22 6.44
N GLY A 28 4.34 7.12 6.57
CA GLY A 28 5.78 7.18 6.78
C GLY A 28 6.53 7.89 5.65
N TYR A 29 6.21 7.53 4.40
CA TYR A 29 6.75 8.16 3.20
C TYR A 29 6.46 9.67 3.17
N MET A 30 5.20 10.06 3.32
CA MET A 30 4.79 11.47 3.26
C MET A 30 5.43 12.33 4.34
N THR A 31 5.68 11.75 5.51
CA THR A 31 6.30 12.46 6.63
C THR A 31 7.80 12.62 6.44
N TRP A 32 8.50 11.58 6.01
CA TRP A 32 9.96 11.55 6.07
C TRP A 32 10.69 11.78 4.75
N VAL A 33 10.05 11.57 3.58
CA VAL A 33 10.70 11.81 2.28
C VAL A 33 11.09 13.27 2.05
N PRO A 34 10.25 14.27 2.40
CA PRO A 34 10.70 15.67 2.27
C PRO A 34 11.95 15.96 3.11
N ALA A 35 12.02 15.44 4.36
CA ALA A 35 13.19 15.61 5.21
C ALA A 35 14.42 14.89 4.63
N PHE A 36 14.26 13.69 4.09
CA PHE A 36 15.32 12.94 3.39
C PHE A 36 15.90 13.74 2.22
N LEU A 37 15.05 14.33 1.37
CA LEU A 37 15.51 15.15 0.23
C LEU A 37 16.23 16.42 0.67
N GLN A 38 15.86 17.01 1.82
CA GLN A 38 16.57 18.16 2.38
C GLN A 38 17.92 17.74 2.96
N GLU A 39 17.97 16.68 3.75
CA GLU A 39 19.19 16.23 4.45
C GLU A 39 20.24 15.66 3.48
N GLU A 40 19.84 14.81 2.53
CA GLU A 40 20.77 14.10 1.62
C GLU A 40 21.11 14.90 0.36
N PHE A 41 20.19 15.71 -0.14
CA PHE A 41 20.35 16.42 -1.44
C PHE A 41 20.34 17.95 -1.32
N GLY A 42 20.28 18.50 -0.11
CA GLY A 42 20.32 19.94 0.11
C GLY A 42 19.14 20.70 -0.51
N GLN A 43 18.00 20.03 -0.75
CA GLN A 43 16.84 20.70 -1.33
C GLN A 43 16.19 21.68 -0.35
N THR A 44 15.63 22.76 -0.88
CA THR A 44 14.76 23.63 -0.07
C THR A 44 13.50 22.88 0.35
N GLN A 45 12.89 23.28 1.48
CA GLN A 45 11.66 22.64 1.97
C GLN A 45 10.54 22.60 0.91
N ALA A 46 10.38 23.66 0.15
CA ALA A 46 9.39 23.75 -0.92
C ALA A 46 9.68 22.75 -2.06
N ALA A 47 10.94 22.67 -2.52
CA ALA A 47 11.35 21.75 -3.58
C ALA A 47 11.24 20.29 -3.12
N ALA A 48 11.68 19.99 -1.90
CA ALA A 48 11.60 18.65 -1.33
C ALA A 48 10.15 18.17 -1.18
N GLY A 49 9.27 19.03 -0.67
CA GLY A 49 7.83 18.76 -0.58
C GLY A 49 7.18 18.52 -1.95
N PHE A 50 7.47 19.39 -2.92
CA PHE A 50 6.96 19.23 -4.29
C PHE A 50 7.47 17.92 -4.94
N ASN A 51 8.78 17.70 -4.94
CA ASN A 51 9.38 16.55 -5.62
C ASN A 51 8.97 15.21 -5.01
N SER A 52 8.82 15.13 -3.69
CA SER A 52 8.36 13.92 -3.02
C SER A 52 6.95 13.50 -3.47
N MET A 53 6.07 14.47 -3.76
CA MET A 53 4.69 14.21 -4.16
C MET A 53 4.54 14.10 -5.68
N PHE A 54 5.14 15.01 -6.44
CA PHE A 54 4.96 15.10 -7.88
C PHE A 54 5.27 13.80 -8.61
N TRP A 55 6.48 13.25 -8.43
CA TRP A 55 6.91 12.03 -9.11
C TRP A 55 6.07 10.81 -8.70
N THR A 56 5.70 10.75 -7.43
CA THR A 56 4.87 9.68 -6.89
C THR A 56 3.46 9.71 -7.48
N TYR A 57 2.81 10.88 -7.45
CA TYR A 57 1.39 10.95 -7.83
C TYR A 57 1.16 10.96 -9.34
N ILE A 58 2.06 11.53 -10.14
CA ILE A 58 1.94 11.47 -11.60
C ILE A 58 2.07 10.01 -12.11
N ALA A 59 2.97 9.24 -11.51
CA ALA A 59 3.10 7.82 -11.83
C ALA A 59 1.93 6.99 -11.27
N ALA A 60 1.44 7.32 -10.07
CA ALA A 60 0.26 6.66 -9.51
C ALA A 60 -0.99 6.87 -10.36
N PHE A 61 -1.17 8.04 -10.97
CA PHE A 61 -2.27 8.29 -11.90
C PHE A 61 -2.26 7.30 -13.07
N ALA A 62 -1.11 7.13 -13.73
CA ALA A 62 -0.97 6.12 -14.79
C ALA A 62 -1.17 4.69 -14.26
N GLY A 63 -0.67 4.41 -13.05
CA GLY A 63 -0.84 3.13 -12.38
C GLY A 63 -2.30 2.76 -12.10
N VAL A 64 -3.11 3.70 -11.61
CA VAL A 64 -4.55 3.45 -11.34
C VAL A 64 -5.30 3.11 -12.63
N LEU A 65 -5.07 3.85 -13.71
CA LEU A 65 -5.71 3.59 -15.00
C LEU A 65 -5.35 2.20 -15.54
N LEU A 66 -4.07 1.85 -15.46
CA LEU A 66 -3.60 0.53 -15.91
C LEU A 66 -4.13 -0.58 -14.99
N ALA A 67 -4.00 -0.43 -13.68
CA ALA A 67 -4.43 -1.42 -12.72
C ALA A 67 -5.94 -1.67 -12.79
N GLY A 68 -6.76 -0.63 -12.90
CA GLY A 68 -8.21 -0.73 -13.05
C GLY A 68 -8.58 -1.50 -14.31
N THR A 69 -8.07 -1.05 -15.47
CA THR A 69 -8.38 -1.71 -16.76
C THR A 69 -7.89 -3.16 -16.82
N LEU A 70 -6.71 -3.45 -16.27
CA LEU A 70 -6.16 -4.80 -16.20
C LEU A 70 -7.00 -5.69 -15.30
N SER A 71 -7.33 -5.20 -14.09
CA SER A 71 -8.14 -5.93 -13.13
C SER A 71 -9.51 -6.28 -13.69
N ASP A 72 -10.18 -5.31 -14.32
CA ASP A 72 -11.53 -5.50 -14.84
C ASP A 72 -11.55 -6.50 -16.00
N LYS A 73 -10.58 -6.43 -16.91
CA LYS A 73 -10.48 -7.39 -18.03
C LYS A 73 -10.26 -8.82 -17.55
N ILE A 74 -9.41 -9.04 -16.55
CA ILE A 74 -9.07 -10.38 -16.09
C ILE A 74 -10.11 -10.91 -15.09
N ALA A 75 -10.67 -10.06 -14.26
CA ALA A 75 -11.66 -10.42 -13.25
C ALA A 75 -12.97 -10.97 -13.82
N VAL A 76 -13.25 -10.73 -15.10
CA VAL A 76 -14.37 -11.39 -15.81
C VAL A 76 -14.25 -12.92 -15.78
N ARG A 77 -13.01 -13.44 -15.82
CA ARG A 77 -12.74 -14.88 -15.77
C ARG A 77 -12.48 -15.40 -14.36
N ASP A 78 -11.83 -14.60 -13.53
CA ASP A 78 -11.43 -15.01 -12.18
C ASP A 78 -11.31 -13.76 -11.27
N ARG A 79 -12.29 -13.57 -10.38
CA ARG A 79 -12.39 -12.39 -9.50
C ARG A 79 -11.24 -12.27 -8.50
N LYS A 80 -10.66 -13.40 -8.05
CA LYS A 80 -9.52 -13.40 -7.09
C LYS A 80 -8.30 -12.68 -7.66
N VAL A 81 -8.21 -12.51 -8.98
CA VAL A 81 -7.12 -11.80 -9.66
C VAL A 81 -6.98 -10.36 -9.15
N ARG A 82 -8.06 -9.71 -8.74
CA ARG A 82 -7.97 -8.36 -8.13
C ARG A 82 -7.11 -8.35 -6.88
N MET A 83 -7.29 -9.33 -6.00
CA MET A 83 -6.45 -9.47 -4.80
C MET A 83 -5.00 -9.88 -5.14
N VAL A 84 -4.81 -10.68 -6.19
CA VAL A 84 -3.47 -11.02 -6.70
C VAL A 84 -2.76 -9.77 -7.23
N ILE A 85 -3.44 -8.94 -8.02
CA ILE A 85 -2.90 -7.68 -8.56
C ILE A 85 -2.49 -6.73 -7.44
N GLN A 86 -3.30 -6.63 -6.37
CA GLN A 86 -2.95 -5.86 -5.18
C GLN A 86 -1.67 -6.38 -4.51
N GLY A 87 -1.59 -7.68 -4.25
CA GLY A 87 -0.43 -8.29 -3.61
C GLY A 87 0.85 -8.14 -4.43
N VAL A 88 0.77 -8.37 -5.74
CA VAL A 88 1.89 -8.18 -6.68
C VAL A 88 2.31 -6.70 -6.73
N GLY A 89 1.34 -5.78 -6.75
CA GLY A 89 1.60 -4.33 -6.72
C GLY A 89 2.39 -3.91 -5.48
N LEU A 90 2.02 -4.41 -4.29
CA LEU A 90 2.76 -4.13 -3.06
C LEU A 90 4.20 -4.67 -3.13
N ILE A 91 4.40 -5.90 -3.60
CA ILE A 91 5.73 -6.51 -3.69
C ILE A 91 6.62 -5.77 -4.69
N LEU A 92 6.11 -5.44 -5.88
CA LEU A 92 6.85 -4.70 -6.89
C LEU A 92 7.14 -3.26 -6.44
N GLY A 93 6.17 -2.60 -5.79
CA GLY A 93 6.38 -1.27 -5.22
C GLY A 93 7.42 -1.27 -4.10
N ALA A 94 7.45 -2.31 -3.26
CA ALA A 94 8.45 -2.46 -2.21
C ALA A 94 9.88 -2.50 -2.76
N ALA A 95 10.11 -3.12 -3.91
CA ALA A 95 11.43 -3.17 -4.54
C ALA A 95 12.01 -1.77 -4.75
N PHE A 96 11.19 -0.80 -5.16
CA PHE A 96 11.63 0.58 -5.33
C PHE A 96 11.99 1.26 -4.00
N LEU A 97 11.30 0.94 -2.90
CA LEU A 97 11.64 1.47 -1.58
C LEU A 97 12.99 0.95 -1.08
N PHE A 98 13.39 -0.28 -1.43
CA PHE A 98 14.70 -0.79 -1.08
C PHE A 98 15.85 -0.06 -1.80
N PHE A 99 15.57 0.52 -2.97
CA PHE A 99 16.55 1.31 -3.70
C PHE A 99 16.58 2.79 -3.28
N VAL A 100 15.61 3.26 -2.48
CA VAL A 100 15.64 4.63 -1.93
C VAL A 100 16.65 4.68 -0.81
N GLY A 101 17.68 5.47 -0.98
CA GLY A 101 18.73 5.65 0.02
C GLY A 101 20.10 5.24 -0.53
N GLY A 102 21.15 5.61 0.20
CA GLY A 102 22.53 5.41 -0.23
C GLY A 102 23.01 6.50 -1.19
N ASN A 103 24.19 6.31 -1.74
CA ASN A 103 24.88 7.29 -2.63
C ASN A 103 24.32 7.26 -4.06
N MET A 104 23.00 7.38 -4.21
CA MET A 104 22.35 7.39 -5.53
C MET A 104 22.19 8.81 -6.07
N ALA A 105 22.22 8.94 -7.39
CA ALA A 105 21.89 10.19 -8.04
C ALA A 105 20.42 10.58 -7.78
N LEU A 106 20.15 11.86 -7.59
CA LEU A 106 18.81 12.40 -7.31
C LEU A 106 17.73 11.91 -8.30
N TRP A 107 18.07 11.83 -9.60
CA TRP A 107 17.16 11.32 -10.61
C TRP A 107 16.77 9.86 -10.42
N THR A 108 17.69 9.03 -9.93
CA THR A 108 17.39 7.63 -9.57
C THR A 108 16.40 7.56 -8.43
N ILE A 109 16.52 8.44 -7.45
CA ILE A 109 15.56 8.56 -6.34
C ILE A 109 14.16 8.95 -6.85
N TYR A 110 14.07 9.91 -7.78
CA TYR A 110 12.79 10.29 -8.38
C TYR A 110 12.16 9.15 -9.19
N LEU A 111 12.96 8.36 -9.90
CA LEU A 111 12.49 7.15 -10.58
C LEU A 111 11.99 6.09 -9.58
N CYS A 112 12.64 5.95 -8.42
CA CYS A 112 12.15 5.09 -7.36
C CYS A 112 10.81 5.57 -6.80
N PHE A 113 10.63 6.87 -6.59
CA PHE A 113 9.35 7.44 -6.15
C PHE A 113 8.25 7.21 -7.19
N ALA A 114 8.55 7.40 -8.46
CA ALA A 114 7.62 7.13 -9.55
C ALA A 114 7.25 5.65 -9.62
N GLY A 115 8.23 4.74 -9.56
CA GLY A 115 8.00 3.30 -9.58
C GLY A 115 7.17 2.83 -8.39
N TRP A 116 7.50 3.30 -7.19
CA TRP A 116 6.71 3.02 -6.00
C TRP A 116 5.28 3.54 -6.14
N GLY A 117 5.09 4.79 -6.57
CA GLY A 117 3.78 5.40 -6.80
C GLY A 117 2.94 4.65 -7.83
N PHE A 118 3.56 4.22 -8.94
CA PHE A 118 2.91 3.45 -9.98
C PHE A 118 2.36 2.11 -9.46
N PHE A 119 3.19 1.33 -8.77
CA PHE A 119 2.76 0.02 -8.25
C PHE A 119 1.85 0.12 -7.03
N ARG A 120 1.96 1.16 -6.21
CA ARG A 120 1.02 1.46 -5.15
C ARG A 120 -0.42 1.53 -5.64
N ALA A 121 -0.61 2.12 -6.80
CA ALA A 121 -1.91 2.31 -7.41
C ALA A 121 -2.65 1.00 -7.74
N PHE A 122 -1.93 -0.12 -7.89
CA PHE A 122 -2.51 -1.45 -8.09
C PHE A 122 -3.30 -1.92 -6.86
N PHE A 123 -2.86 -1.51 -5.67
CA PHE A 123 -3.60 -1.76 -4.46
C PHE A 123 -4.83 -0.85 -4.36
N ASP A 124 -4.64 0.47 -4.54
CA ASP A 124 -5.70 1.47 -4.44
C ASP A 124 -6.90 1.17 -5.35
N ALA A 125 -6.65 0.77 -6.60
CA ALA A 125 -7.68 0.55 -7.60
C ALA A 125 -8.65 -0.60 -7.25
N ASN A 126 -8.26 -1.53 -6.40
CA ASN A 126 -9.00 -2.78 -6.19
C ASN A 126 -9.53 -2.99 -4.76
N ILE A 127 -9.16 -2.13 -3.80
CA ILE A 127 -9.38 -2.40 -2.37
C ILE A 127 -10.86 -2.58 -2.02
N TYR A 128 -11.72 -1.66 -2.43
CA TYR A 128 -13.14 -1.73 -2.09
C TYR A 128 -13.85 -2.83 -2.87
N THR A 129 -13.45 -3.09 -4.11
CA THR A 129 -14.04 -4.16 -4.91
C THR A 129 -13.77 -5.52 -4.27
N VAL A 130 -12.54 -5.79 -3.83
CA VAL A 130 -12.19 -7.03 -3.12
C VAL A 130 -12.93 -7.14 -1.79
N LEU A 131 -13.04 -6.04 -1.03
CA LEU A 131 -13.79 -6.02 0.22
C LEU A 131 -15.26 -6.37 0.00
N TYR A 132 -15.89 -5.79 -1.02
CA TYR A 132 -17.30 -5.97 -1.32
C TYR A 132 -17.62 -7.34 -1.90
N ASP A 133 -16.68 -7.96 -2.60
CA ASP A 133 -16.81 -9.34 -3.08
C ASP A 133 -16.96 -10.37 -1.94
N VAL A 134 -16.44 -10.08 -0.74
CA VAL A 134 -16.38 -11.01 0.39
C VAL A 134 -17.17 -10.56 1.63
N THR A 135 -17.96 -9.50 1.50
CA THR A 135 -18.79 -8.97 2.59
C THR A 135 -20.23 -8.75 2.15
N PRO A 136 -21.24 -8.94 3.06
CA PRO A 136 -22.64 -8.75 2.70
C PRO A 136 -22.93 -7.31 2.26
N ALA A 137 -23.72 -7.12 1.21
CA ALA A 137 -24.02 -5.80 0.63
C ALA A 137 -24.56 -4.80 1.67
N ARG A 138 -25.41 -5.25 2.61
CA ARG A 138 -25.96 -4.43 3.70
C ARG A 138 -24.90 -3.89 4.67
N LEU A 139 -23.71 -4.48 4.70
CA LEU A 139 -22.62 -4.11 5.62
C LEU A 139 -21.43 -3.42 4.90
N HIS A 140 -21.50 -3.18 3.60
CA HIS A 140 -20.38 -2.59 2.84
C HIS A 140 -19.84 -1.30 3.46
N ALA A 141 -20.74 -0.36 3.83
CA ALA A 141 -20.34 0.90 4.47
C ALA A 141 -19.66 0.66 5.83
N SER A 142 -20.22 -0.23 6.67
CA SER A 142 -19.64 -0.55 7.98
C SER A 142 -18.32 -1.30 7.86
N CYS A 143 -18.17 -2.19 6.89
CA CYS A 143 -16.92 -2.91 6.62
C CYS A 143 -15.85 -1.95 6.10
N SER A 144 -16.20 -1.04 5.19
CA SER A 144 -15.28 0.00 4.72
C SER A 144 -14.81 0.91 5.84
N SER A 145 -15.73 1.33 6.73
CA SER A 145 -15.38 2.14 7.90
C SER A 145 -14.44 1.39 8.85
N ALA A 146 -14.67 0.10 9.09
CA ALA A 146 -13.81 -0.74 9.92
C ALA A 146 -12.39 -0.86 9.33
N LEU A 147 -12.29 -1.13 8.01
CA LEU A 147 -11.04 -1.21 7.28
C LEU A 147 -10.27 0.12 7.35
N ILE A 148 -10.94 1.23 7.05
CA ILE A 148 -10.35 2.58 7.04
C ILE A 148 -9.87 2.95 8.45
N THR A 149 -10.73 2.80 9.47
CA THR A 149 -10.39 3.14 10.87
C THR A 149 -9.17 2.35 11.34
N THR A 150 -9.14 1.03 11.09
CA THR A 150 -8.01 0.18 11.47
C THR A 150 -6.75 0.60 10.73
N GLY A 151 -6.84 0.83 9.42
CA GLY A 151 -5.71 1.23 8.60
C GLY A 151 -5.08 2.55 9.03
N PHE A 152 -5.89 3.58 9.26
CA PHE A 152 -5.39 4.88 9.72
C PHE A 152 -4.89 4.85 11.16
N ALA A 153 -5.49 4.05 12.05
CA ALA A 153 -4.97 3.87 13.41
C ALA A 153 -3.56 3.27 13.40
N VAL A 154 -3.31 2.27 12.56
CA VAL A 154 -1.96 1.69 12.39
C VAL A 154 -1.02 2.67 11.68
N GLY A 155 -1.50 3.35 10.63
CA GLY A 155 -0.73 4.32 9.88
C GLY A 155 -0.24 5.50 10.71
N ALA A 156 -1.03 5.96 11.68
CA ALA A 156 -0.65 7.05 12.58
C ALA A 156 0.61 6.72 13.43
N LEU A 157 0.96 5.45 13.58
CA LEU A 157 2.19 5.04 14.28
C LEU A 157 3.46 5.20 13.42
N ALA A 158 3.33 5.27 12.09
CA ALA A 158 4.48 5.28 11.19
C ALA A 158 5.45 6.45 11.43
N PRO A 159 5.03 7.72 11.58
CA PRO A 159 5.95 8.82 11.82
C PRO A 159 6.77 8.64 13.10
N VAL A 160 6.15 8.13 14.17
CA VAL A 160 6.79 7.92 15.47
C VAL A 160 7.80 6.77 15.38
N ILE A 161 7.40 5.64 14.80
CA ILE A 161 8.27 4.47 14.67
C ILE A 161 9.50 4.80 13.79
N LEU A 162 9.27 5.44 12.64
CA LEU A 162 10.35 5.80 11.72
C LEU A 162 11.24 6.91 12.31
N GLY A 163 10.68 7.85 13.08
CA GLY A 163 11.45 8.85 13.81
C GLY A 163 12.39 8.22 14.84
N ALA A 164 11.88 7.31 15.68
CA ALA A 164 12.71 6.58 16.63
C ALA A 164 13.79 5.73 15.93
N MET A 165 13.50 5.16 14.77
CA MET A 165 14.49 4.45 13.96
C MET A 165 15.56 5.39 13.41
N LYS A 166 15.18 6.57 12.90
CA LYS A 166 16.12 7.61 12.46
C LYS A 166 17.09 7.98 13.60
N ASP A 167 16.55 8.24 14.78
CA ASP A 167 17.34 8.63 15.95
C ASP A 167 18.33 7.54 16.37
N SER A 168 17.94 6.26 16.25
CA SER A 168 18.80 5.13 16.61
C SER A 168 19.82 4.77 15.53
N MET A 169 19.50 4.93 14.25
CA MET A 169 20.34 4.55 13.10
C MET A 169 21.17 5.72 12.55
N GLY A 170 20.84 6.95 12.94
CA GLY A 170 21.56 8.15 12.54
C GLY A 170 21.29 8.65 11.13
N ASN A 171 20.45 7.96 10.35
CA ASN A 171 20.07 8.39 9.00
C ASN A 171 18.65 7.95 8.60
N LEU A 172 18.03 8.71 7.68
CA LEU A 172 16.70 8.40 7.15
C LEU A 172 16.70 7.29 6.10
N SER A 173 17.81 7.12 5.38
CA SER A 173 17.92 6.12 4.31
C SER A 173 17.66 4.70 4.83
N ALA A 174 18.02 4.41 6.08
CA ALA A 174 17.81 3.11 6.71
C ALA A 174 16.32 2.79 6.99
N THR A 175 15.42 3.78 6.95
CA THR A 175 14.00 3.57 7.23
C THR A 175 13.23 3.04 6.01
N PHE A 176 13.67 3.32 4.80
CA PHE A 176 12.96 2.91 3.57
C PHE A 176 12.92 1.40 3.36
N PRO A 177 13.99 0.62 3.60
CA PRO A 177 13.93 -0.84 3.54
C PRO A 177 12.89 -1.44 4.49
N VAL A 178 12.66 -0.84 5.65
CA VAL A 178 11.63 -1.29 6.60
C VAL A 178 10.23 -1.10 6.02
N LEU A 179 9.99 0.05 5.38
CA LEU A 179 8.73 0.30 4.68
C LEU A 179 8.51 -0.73 3.55
N GLY A 180 9.57 -1.04 2.79
CA GLY A 180 9.56 -2.09 1.78
C GLY A 180 9.24 -3.47 2.37
N ALA A 181 9.85 -3.83 3.49
CA ALA A 181 9.61 -5.11 4.16
C ALA A 181 8.14 -5.25 4.61
N VAL A 182 7.53 -4.20 5.15
CA VAL A 182 6.09 -4.19 5.50
C VAL A 182 5.23 -4.50 4.28
N TRP A 183 5.50 -3.89 3.14
CA TRP A 183 4.72 -4.15 1.92
C TRP A 183 4.95 -5.54 1.36
N ILE A 184 6.16 -6.10 1.43
CA ILE A 184 6.43 -7.49 1.01
C ILE A 184 5.60 -8.46 1.85
N VAL A 185 5.61 -8.30 3.18
CA VAL A 185 4.84 -9.16 4.08
C VAL A 185 3.34 -9.07 3.77
N CYS A 186 2.80 -7.86 3.64
CA CYS A 186 1.40 -7.65 3.28
C CYS A 186 1.07 -8.27 1.91
N GLY A 187 1.92 -8.07 0.90
CA GLY A 187 1.73 -8.63 -0.42
C GLY A 187 1.73 -10.15 -0.44
N ILE A 188 2.67 -10.79 0.28
CA ILE A 188 2.73 -12.26 0.40
C ILE A 188 1.47 -12.79 1.09
N LEU A 189 1.03 -12.18 2.19
CA LEU A 189 -0.20 -12.59 2.89
C LEU A 189 -1.42 -12.52 1.95
N MET A 190 -1.53 -11.45 1.15
CA MET A 190 -2.61 -11.31 0.17
C MET A 190 -2.55 -12.39 -0.90
N LEU A 191 -1.36 -12.72 -1.43
CA LEU A 191 -1.21 -13.80 -2.41
C LEU A 191 -1.58 -15.16 -1.85
N ILE A 192 -1.23 -15.46 -0.59
CA ILE A 192 -1.60 -16.70 0.08
C ILE A 192 -3.13 -16.79 0.22
N VAL A 193 -3.77 -15.74 0.76
CA VAL A 193 -5.20 -15.74 1.03
C VAL A 193 -6.04 -15.71 -0.25
N SER A 194 -5.56 -15.06 -1.30
CA SER A 194 -6.21 -15.10 -2.62
C SER A 194 -6.35 -16.51 -3.18
N ARG A 195 -5.42 -17.41 -2.82
CA ARG A 195 -5.45 -18.83 -3.27
C ARG A 195 -6.20 -19.76 -2.33
N THR A 196 -6.25 -19.45 -1.03
CA THR A 196 -6.72 -20.39 0.01
C THR A 196 -8.14 -20.09 0.50
N HIS A 197 -8.51 -18.81 0.63
CA HIS A 197 -9.74 -18.40 1.28
C HIS A 197 -10.68 -17.56 0.40
N TYR A 198 -10.17 -16.78 -0.54
CA TYR A 198 -10.96 -15.84 -1.32
C TYR A 198 -12.22 -16.48 -1.94
N GLN A 199 -12.07 -17.61 -2.63
CA GLN A 199 -13.21 -18.26 -3.28
C GLN A 199 -14.25 -18.78 -2.28
N LYS A 200 -13.80 -19.28 -1.14
CA LYS A 200 -14.69 -19.77 -0.06
C LYS A 200 -15.50 -18.63 0.55
N ASP A 201 -14.84 -17.49 0.81
CA ASP A 201 -15.48 -16.32 1.40
C ASP A 201 -16.45 -15.68 0.39
N TYR A 202 -16.08 -15.62 -0.89
CA TYR A 202 -16.93 -15.16 -1.97
C TYR A 202 -18.21 -16.02 -2.11
N ASP A 203 -18.07 -17.34 -2.17
CA ASP A 203 -19.19 -18.27 -2.33
C ASP A 203 -20.14 -18.24 -1.13
N LYS A 204 -19.63 -17.98 0.08
CA LYS A 204 -20.44 -17.89 1.29
C LYS A 204 -21.39 -16.68 1.27
N ILE A 205 -21.03 -15.60 0.58
CA ILE A 205 -21.80 -14.37 0.51
C ILE A 205 -22.73 -14.33 -0.69
N ASN A 206 -22.36 -14.99 -1.80
CA ASN A 206 -23.06 -14.88 -3.08
C ASN A 206 -23.86 -16.14 -3.46
N ARG A 207 -24.03 -17.09 -2.52
CA ARG A 207 -24.99 -18.20 -2.57
C ARG A 207 -26.29 -17.79 -1.92
#